data_aae171c704ac212bc62677372e207732
#
_entry.id   aae171c704ac212bc62677372e207732
#
_cell.length_a   1.000
_cell.length_b   1.000
_cell.length_c   1.000
_cell.angle_alpha   90.00
_cell.angle_beta   90.00
_cell.angle_gamma   90.00
#
_symmetry.space_group_name_H-M   'P 1'
#
loop_
_entity.id
_entity.type
_entity.pdbx_description
1 polymer ?
#
loop_
_entity_poly.entity_id
_entity_poly.type
_entity_poly.pdbx_seq_one_letter_code
_entity_poly.pdbx_strand_id
1 'polypeptide(L)'
;MTGRGGPRNRLAWVDVLRRNNVDVAGPPDGRPMLFAHGFGCDQQMWRYVAPAFEGEYRTVLFDYVGAGGSDLSAYDPERYGSLHGYVEDVLEICRALELSDVIFVGHSVSAMIGVLAARAAPERIGKLVLVGPSPRYIDDDGYVGGFSAGDIEELLESLDSNFLGWSSAMAPAIMGNPERPDLGAELTESFCRTDPEIASRFARVTFTSDNREDLGAVRVPTLVLQCSDDVIAPAEVGRYVHRAIPGSTMVLMAATGHCPNLSAPEETIEAIRAFL
;
A
#
# COMPACT_ATOMS: atom_id res chain seq x y z
N MET A 1 35.94 6.07 -3.57
CA MET A 1 35.76 7.54 -3.56
C MET A 1 34.32 7.80 -3.13
N THR A 2 34.13 8.08 -1.84
CA THR A 2 32.82 8.33 -1.22
C THR A 2 32.43 9.78 -1.51
N GLY A 3 31.59 10.00 -2.51
CA GLY A 3 30.98 11.30 -2.78
C GLY A 3 30.01 11.67 -1.68
N ARG A 4 30.46 12.47 -0.71
CA ARG A 4 29.57 13.15 0.26
C ARG A 4 28.71 14.11 -0.54
N GLY A 5 27.39 13.86 -0.60
CA GLY A 5 26.42 14.75 -1.23
C GLY A 5 26.56 16.17 -0.65
N GLY A 6 26.68 17.17 -1.53
CA GLY A 6 26.84 18.57 -1.16
C GLY A 6 25.60 19.14 -0.45
N PRO A 7 25.69 20.33 0.17
CA PRO A 7 24.62 20.91 1.02
C PRO A 7 23.26 21.06 0.34
N ARG A 8 23.20 21.21 -0.98
CA ARG A 8 21.93 21.25 -1.74
C ARG A 8 21.17 19.91 -1.73
N ASN A 9 21.86 18.79 -1.66
CA ASN A 9 21.22 17.47 -1.61
C ASN A 9 20.56 17.23 -0.24
N ARG A 10 21.18 17.67 0.87
CA ARG A 10 20.61 17.48 2.22
C ARG A 10 19.30 18.24 2.44
N LEU A 11 19.15 19.46 1.91
CA LEU A 11 17.91 20.23 2.02
C LEU A 11 16.77 19.56 1.23
N ALA A 12 17.05 19.02 0.03
CA ALA A 12 16.08 18.26 -0.75
C ALA A 12 15.63 16.98 -0.04
N TRP A 13 16.53 16.28 0.67
CA TRP A 13 16.18 15.06 1.42
C TRP A 13 15.30 15.36 2.65
N VAL A 14 15.57 16.42 3.38
CA VAL A 14 14.72 16.87 4.51
C VAL A 14 13.33 17.24 4.01
N ASP A 15 13.25 17.78 2.81
CA ASP A 15 11.97 18.15 2.18
C ASP A 15 11.12 16.91 1.84
N VAL A 16 11.73 15.84 1.30
CA VAL A 16 11.04 14.58 1.02
C VAL A 16 10.47 13.94 2.29
N LEU A 17 11.28 13.85 3.37
CA LEU A 17 10.84 13.22 4.62
C LEU A 17 9.68 13.99 5.27
N ARG A 18 9.72 15.32 5.24
CA ARG A 18 8.62 16.17 5.72
C ARG A 18 7.41 16.08 4.80
N ARG A 19 7.62 16.15 3.48
CA ARG A 19 6.57 16.07 2.47
C ARG A 19 5.71 14.82 2.65
N ASN A 20 6.35 13.68 2.88
CA ASN A 20 5.71 12.39 3.04
C ASN A 20 5.47 12.00 4.51
N ASN A 21 5.58 12.94 5.46
CA ASN A 21 5.34 12.68 6.89
C ASN A 21 6.02 11.38 7.37
N VAL A 22 7.32 11.25 7.07
CA VAL A 22 8.06 10.00 7.33
C VAL A 22 8.40 9.87 8.81
N ASP A 23 8.05 8.73 9.40
CA ASP A 23 8.43 8.30 10.74
C ASP A 23 9.38 7.10 10.67
N VAL A 24 10.41 7.10 11.52
CA VAL A 24 11.45 6.06 11.54
C VAL A 24 11.67 5.60 12.97
N ALA A 25 11.55 4.27 13.19
CA ALA A 25 11.79 3.65 14.49
C ALA A 25 12.73 2.44 14.35
N GLY A 26 13.11 1.88 15.50
CA GLY A 26 14.00 0.71 15.58
C GLY A 26 15.49 1.04 15.43
N PRO A 27 16.35 0.00 15.36
CA PRO A 27 17.81 0.18 15.30
C PRO A 27 18.23 0.87 13.99
N PRO A 28 19.07 1.92 14.05
CA PRO A 28 19.51 2.67 12.86
C PRO A 28 20.20 1.81 11.80
N ASP A 29 20.92 0.77 12.25
CA ASP A 29 21.64 -0.18 11.40
C ASP A 29 20.81 -1.46 11.11
N GLY A 30 19.55 -1.51 11.54
CA GLY A 30 18.63 -2.60 11.27
C GLY A 30 18.30 -2.66 9.78
N ARG A 31 17.99 -3.88 9.27
CA ARG A 31 17.50 -4.01 7.90
C ARG A 31 16.22 -3.18 7.73
N PRO A 32 16.11 -2.34 6.69
CA PRO A 32 14.95 -1.46 6.55
C PRO A 32 13.68 -2.24 6.20
N MET A 33 12.59 -1.90 6.89
CA MET A 33 11.23 -2.40 6.65
C MET A 33 10.30 -1.20 6.46
N LEU A 34 9.83 -1.01 5.22
CA LEU A 34 9.04 0.15 4.84
C LEU A 34 7.57 -0.26 4.68
N PHE A 35 6.68 0.42 5.38
CA PHE A 35 5.25 0.16 5.42
C PHE A 35 4.47 1.20 4.63
N ALA A 36 3.73 0.75 3.61
CA ALA A 36 2.97 1.59 2.71
C ALA A 36 1.47 1.30 2.82
N HIS A 37 0.70 2.35 3.09
CA HIS A 37 -0.74 2.28 3.32
C HIS A 37 -1.57 2.15 2.03
N GLY A 38 -2.83 1.73 2.15
CA GLY A 38 -3.79 1.63 1.05
C GLY A 38 -4.52 2.95 0.76
N PHE A 39 -5.42 2.89 -0.22
CA PHE A 39 -6.31 3.99 -0.58
C PHE A 39 -7.15 4.45 0.62
N GLY A 40 -7.29 5.77 0.79
CA GLY A 40 -8.10 6.38 1.86
C GLY A 40 -7.53 6.22 3.28
N CYS A 41 -6.33 5.65 3.41
CA CYS A 41 -5.65 5.43 4.67
C CYS A 41 -4.43 6.35 4.83
N ASP A 42 -3.79 6.25 5.96
CA ASP A 42 -2.50 6.84 6.30
C ASP A 42 -1.61 5.82 7.04
N GLN A 43 -0.42 6.22 7.42
CA GLN A 43 0.53 5.34 8.10
C GLN A 43 0.01 4.74 9.41
N GLN A 44 -1.02 5.35 10.04
CA GLN A 44 -1.58 4.85 11.29
C GLN A 44 -2.27 3.49 11.14
N MET A 45 -2.61 3.08 9.91
CA MET A 45 -3.12 1.73 9.69
C MET A 45 -2.13 0.62 10.05
N TRP A 46 -0.85 0.95 10.18
CA TRP A 46 0.22 0.02 10.56
C TRP A 46 0.55 0.00 12.05
N ARG A 47 -0.11 0.82 12.89
CA ARG A 47 0.17 1.02 14.32
C ARG A 47 0.14 -0.25 15.17
N TYR A 48 -0.56 -1.29 14.73
CA TYR A 48 -0.61 -2.58 15.44
C TYR A 48 0.38 -3.61 14.89
N VAL A 49 0.93 -3.40 13.68
CA VAL A 49 1.84 -4.34 13.02
C VAL A 49 3.29 -3.86 13.10
N ALA A 50 3.56 -2.60 12.72
CA ALA A 50 4.93 -2.09 12.63
C ALA A 50 5.72 -2.18 13.95
N PRO A 51 5.14 -1.86 15.13
CA PRO A 51 5.88 -1.94 16.40
C PRO A 51 6.42 -3.34 16.72
N ALA A 52 5.80 -4.41 16.20
CA ALA A 52 6.27 -5.77 16.41
C ALA A 52 7.64 -6.05 15.76
N PHE A 53 8.08 -5.20 14.83
CA PHE A 53 9.35 -5.35 14.10
C PHE A 53 10.43 -4.37 14.54
N GLU A 54 10.10 -3.32 15.32
CA GLU A 54 11.04 -2.27 15.76
C GLU A 54 12.19 -2.75 16.62
N GLY A 55 12.08 -3.95 17.22
CA GLY A 55 13.18 -4.54 17.99
C GLY A 55 14.34 -5.05 17.12
N GLU A 56 14.09 -5.34 15.84
CA GLU A 56 15.04 -6.02 14.95
C GLU A 56 15.27 -5.27 13.63
N TYR A 57 14.27 -4.53 13.15
CA TYR A 57 14.27 -3.84 11.87
C TYR A 57 14.23 -2.32 12.06
N ARG A 58 14.82 -1.60 11.12
CA ARG A 58 14.62 -0.17 10.99
C ARG A 58 13.30 0.05 10.26
N THR A 59 12.22 0.28 11.00
CA THR A 59 10.90 0.51 10.45
C THR A 59 10.77 1.92 9.91
N VAL A 60 10.14 2.04 8.74
CA VAL A 60 9.87 3.33 8.08
C VAL A 60 8.40 3.36 7.73
N LEU A 61 7.66 4.28 8.33
CA LEU A 61 6.27 4.57 8.01
C LEU A 61 6.21 5.91 7.30
N PHE A 62 5.25 6.09 6.41
CA PHE A 62 5.09 7.33 5.68
C PHE A 62 3.67 7.49 5.14
N ASP A 63 3.31 8.71 4.78
CA ASP A 63 2.09 9.02 4.06
C ASP A 63 2.42 9.38 2.61
N TYR A 64 1.67 8.83 1.65
CA TYR A 64 1.73 9.33 0.29
C TYR A 64 1.28 10.79 0.25
N VAL A 65 1.83 11.58 -0.66
CA VAL A 65 1.37 12.96 -0.84
C VAL A 65 -0.11 12.95 -1.21
N GLY A 66 -0.89 13.68 -0.43
CA GLY A 66 -2.35 13.69 -0.52
C GLY A 66 -3.06 12.89 0.58
N ALA A 67 -2.31 12.18 1.45
CA ALA A 67 -2.84 11.38 2.54
C ALA A 67 -2.26 11.80 3.89
N GLY A 68 -2.97 11.52 4.98
CA GLY A 68 -2.50 11.64 6.34
C GLY A 68 -1.92 13.00 6.69
N GLY A 69 -0.72 13.00 7.25
CA GLY A 69 0.05 14.20 7.62
C GLY A 69 1.01 14.69 6.53
N SER A 70 0.89 14.19 5.29
CA SER A 70 1.72 14.64 4.16
C SER A 70 1.48 16.11 3.81
N ASP A 71 2.44 16.72 3.14
CA ASP A 71 2.31 18.11 2.66
C ASP A 71 1.39 18.16 1.43
N LEU A 72 0.12 18.51 1.62
CA LEU A 72 -0.87 18.60 0.55
C LEU A 72 -0.49 19.63 -0.53
N SER A 73 0.32 20.64 -0.20
CA SER A 73 0.76 21.64 -1.19
C SER A 73 1.73 21.06 -2.23
N ALA A 74 2.27 19.88 -1.97
CA ALA A 74 3.13 19.15 -2.89
C ALA A 74 2.36 18.22 -3.84
N TYR A 75 1.02 18.16 -3.72
CA TYR A 75 0.21 17.33 -4.61
C TYR A 75 0.17 17.91 -6.03
N ASP A 76 0.64 17.13 -6.99
CA ASP A 76 0.63 17.45 -8.40
C ASP A 76 -0.23 16.44 -9.16
N PRO A 77 -1.39 16.83 -9.72
CA PRO A 77 -2.27 15.94 -10.45
C PRO A 77 -1.62 15.20 -11.63
N GLU A 78 -0.61 15.80 -12.27
CA GLU A 78 0.13 15.16 -13.37
C GLU A 78 1.03 14.05 -12.82
N ARG A 79 1.79 14.32 -11.75
CA ARG A 79 2.66 13.35 -11.07
C ARG A 79 1.84 12.16 -10.55
N TYR A 80 0.73 12.43 -9.86
CA TYR A 80 -0.11 11.41 -9.23
C TYR A 80 -1.24 10.91 -10.14
N GLY A 81 -1.17 11.17 -11.43
CA GLY A 81 -2.09 10.66 -12.46
C GLY A 81 -1.90 9.18 -12.81
N SER A 82 -0.92 8.51 -12.20
CA SER A 82 -0.67 7.07 -12.29
C SER A 82 0.01 6.55 -11.03
N LEU A 83 0.09 5.21 -10.86
CA LEU A 83 0.82 4.62 -9.73
C LEU A 83 2.32 4.97 -9.71
N HIS A 84 2.89 5.38 -10.85
CA HIS A 84 4.31 5.74 -10.92
C HIS A 84 4.67 6.97 -10.08
N GLY A 85 3.76 7.94 -9.90
CA GLY A 85 3.99 9.07 -9.00
C GLY A 85 4.16 8.63 -7.54
N TYR A 86 3.37 7.65 -7.12
CA TYR A 86 3.47 7.04 -5.78
C TYR A 86 4.72 6.14 -5.64
N VAL A 87 5.13 5.47 -6.72
CA VAL A 87 6.43 4.75 -6.78
C VAL A 87 7.59 5.71 -6.58
N GLU A 88 7.53 6.90 -7.19
CA GLU A 88 8.57 7.92 -7.01
C GLU A 88 8.66 8.38 -5.56
N ASP A 89 7.54 8.56 -4.83
CA ASP A 89 7.57 8.87 -3.40
C ASP A 89 8.34 7.82 -2.62
N VAL A 90 8.05 6.53 -2.83
CA VAL A 90 8.76 5.42 -2.19
C VAL A 90 10.27 5.47 -2.48
N LEU A 91 10.64 5.63 -3.74
CA LEU A 91 12.06 5.64 -4.15
C LEU A 91 12.80 6.90 -3.67
N GLU A 92 12.12 8.04 -3.57
CA GLU A 92 12.68 9.27 -3.00
C GLU A 92 12.92 9.12 -1.49
N ILE A 93 11.98 8.50 -0.74
CA ILE A 93 12.17 8.16 0.68
C ILE A 93 13.36 7.20 0.84
N CYS A 94 13.44 6.15 0.02
CA CYS A 94 14.57 5.22 0.05
C CYS A 94 15.92 5.93 -0.21
N ARG A 95 15.95 6.90 -1.13
CA ARG A 95 17.15 7.68 -1.40
C ARG A 95 17.49 8.64 -0.25
N ALA A 96 16.47 9.32 0.30
CA ALA A 96 16.64 10.28 1.39
C ALA A 96 17.20 9.63 2.66
N LEU A 97 16.76 8.41 2.97
CA LEU A 97 17.19 7.63 4.13
C LEU A 97 18.38 6.68 3.81
N GLU A 98 18.89 6.70 2.58
CA GLU A 98 19.98 5.84 2.08
C GLU A 98 19.66 4.33 2.27
N LEU A 99 18.36 3.94 2.07
CA LEU A 99 17.92 2.56 2.23
C LEU A 99 18.31 1.68 1.03
N SER A 100 18.71 0.46 1.34
CA SER A 100 18.91 -0.64 0.38
C SER A 100 18.46 -1.95 1.01
N ASP A 101 18.21 -2.97 0.20
CA ASP A 101 17.70 -4.27 0.67
C ASP A 101 16.43 -4.16 1.51
N VAL A 102 15.54 -3.24 1.11
CA VAL A 102 14.30 -2.90 1.82
C VAL A 102 13.31 -4.06 1.77
N ILE A 103 12.74 -4.40 2.91
CA ILE A 103 11.53 -5.20 3.00
C ILE A 103 10.36 -4.24 2.82
N PHE A 104 9.71 -4.26 1.66
CA PHE A 104 8.55 -3.42 1.38
C PHE A 104 7.26 -4.14 1.75
N VAL A 105 6.49 -3.58 2.67
CA VAL A 105 5.19 -4.08 3.12
C VAL A 105 4.11 -3.15 2.61
N GLY A 106 3.38 -3.59 1.58
CA GLY A 106 2.34 -2.78 0.92
C GLY A 106 0.96 -3.36 1.08
N HIS A 107 0.02 -2.53 1.55
CA HIS A 107 -1.39 -2.89 1.65
C HIS A 107 -2.17 -2.42 0.41
N SER A 108 -3.00 -3.32 -0.14
CA SER A 108 -3.94 -2.97 -1.22
C SER A 108 -3.21 -2.41 -2.46
N VAL A 109 -3.55 -1.20 -2.93
CA VAL A 109 -2.86 -0.51 -4.04
C VAL A 109 -1.35 -0.43 -3.83
N SER A 110 -0.89 -0.29 -2.59
CA SER A 110 0.55 -0.26 -2.29
C SER A 110 1.26 -1.57 -2.55
N ALA A 111 0.55 -2.69 -2.64
CA ALA A 111 1.13 -3.94 -3.13
C ALA A 111 1.65 -3.77 -4.58
N MET A 112 0.87 -3.14 -5.44
CA MET A 112 1.31 -2.87 -6.83
C MET A 112 2.34 -1.77 -6.91
N ILE A 113 2.26 -0.73 -6.07
CA ILE A 113 3.31 0.29 -5.96
C ILE A 113 4.65 -0.38 -5.58
N GLY A 114 4.64 -1.36 -4.64
CA GLY A 114 5.82 -2.14 -4.27
C GLY A 114 6.38 -2.98 -5.43
N VAL A 115 5.50 -3.63 -6.20
CA VAL A 115 5.88 -4.38 -7.42
C VAL A 115 6.57 -3.46 -8.43
N LEU A 116 5.98 -2.31 -8.70
CA LEU A 116 6.54 -1.32 -9.63
C LEU A 116 7.86 -0.72 -9.11
N ALA A 117 7.96 -0.45 -7.79
CA ALA A 117 9.20 0.03 -7.17
C ALA A 117 10.34 -1.01 -7.27
N ALA A 118 10.03 -2.29 -7.04
CA ALA A 118 11.01 -3.37 -7.19
C ALA A 118 11.48 -3.55 -8.64
N ARG A 119 10.63 -3.25 -9.61
CA ARG A 119 11.04 -3.23 -11.04
C ARG A 119 11.90 -2.02 -11.37
N ALA A 120 11.53 -0.84 -10.87
CA ALA A 120 12.21 0.42 -11.18
C ALA A 120 13.59 0.54 -10.50
N ALA A 121 13.75 -0.05 -9.31
CA ALA A 121 14.98 0.02 -8.51
C ALA A 121 15.24 -1.32 -7.78
N PRO A 122 15.58 -2.40 -8.54
CA PRO A 122 15.77 -3.73 -7.97
C PRO A 122 16.92 -3.81 -6.96
N GLU A 123 17.85 -2.87 -7.01
CA GLU A 123 18.95 -2.77 -6.04
C GLU A 123 18.52 -2.23 -4.68
N ARG A 124 17.32 -1.65 -4.58
CA ARG A 124 16.79 -1.07 -3.34
C ARG A 124 15.82 -1.97 -2.61
N ILE A 125 14.96 -2.65 -3.34
CA ILE A 125 13.92 -3.53 -2.77
C ILE A 125 14.47 -4.96 -2.70
N GLY A 126 14.58 -5.50 -1.49
CA GLY A 126 15.09 -6.84 -1.25
C GLY A 126 14.01 -7.91 -1.05
N LYS A 127 12.86 -7.53 -0.52
CA LYS A 127 11.69 -8.41 -0.35
C LYS A 127 10.39 -7.62 -0.53
N LEU A 128 9.32 -8.32 -0.93
CA LEU A 128 7.96 -7.78 -0.99
C LEU A 128 7.03 -8.57 -0.07
N VAL A 129 6.21 -7.84 0.69
CA VAL A 129 5.05 -8.36 1.42
C VAL A 129 3.81 -7.64 0.88
N LEU A 130 2.96 -8.35 0.19
CA LEU A 130 1.79 -7.85 -0.52
C LEU A 130 0.54 -8.24 0.27
N VAL A 131 -0.08 -7.29 0.96
CA VAL A 131 -1.25 -7.52 1.82
C VAL A 131 -2.52 -7.11 1.06
N GLY A 132 -3.40 -8.06 0.77
CA GLY A 132 -4.62 -7.84 -0.04
C GLY A 132 -4.32 -7.27 -1.43
N PRO A 133 -3.37 -7.85 -2.21
CA PRO A 133 -2.96 -7.29 -3.49
C PRO A 133 -4.02 -7.45 -4.56
N SER A 134 -4.17 -6.45 -5.44
CA SER A 134 -4.87 -6.59 -6.71
C SER A 134 -4.10 -5.91 -7.84
N PRO A 135 -3.69 -6.65 -8.90
CA PRO A 135 -3.03 -6.06 -10.05
C PRO A 135 -4.01 -5.41 -11.02
N ARG A 136 -5.30 -5.78 -10.91
CA ARG A 136 -6.42 -5.22 -11.69
C ARG A 136 -7.71 -5.55 -10.96
N TYR A 137 -8.57 -4.57 -10.79
CA TYR A 137 -9.86 -4.74 -10.10
C TYR A 137 -10.97 -5.18 -11.05
N ILE A 138 -10.86 -4.85 -12.35
CA ILE A 138 -11.87 -5.13 -13.36
C ILE A 138 -11.67 -6.55 -13.92
N ASP A 139 -12.75 -7.33 -13.98
CA ASP A 139 -12.78 -8.63 -14.61
C ASP A 139 -12.37 -8.56 -16.09
N ASP A 140 -11.74 -9.60 -16.60
CA ASP A 140 -11.31 -9.73 -17.99
C ASP A 140 -11.35 -11.20 -18.43
N ASP A 141 -11.21 -11.48 -19.71
CA ASP A 141 -11.19 -12.86 -20.21
C ASP A 141 -10.15 -13.72 -19.48
N GLY A 142 -10.64 -14.71 -18.74
CA GLY A 142 -9.81 -15.63 -17.95
C GLY A 142 -9.20 -15.03 -16.68
N TYR A 143 -9.60 -13.82 -16.29
CA TYR A 143 -9.15 -13.12 -15.08
C TYR A 143 -10.34 -12.64 -14.25
N VAL A 144 -10.32 -12.93 -12.95
CA VAL A 144 -11.28 -12.42 -11.96
C VAL A 144 -10.60 -11.29 -11.21
N GLY A 145 -11.09 -10.06 -11.38
CA GLY A 145 -10.65 -8.87 -10.63
C GLY A 145 -11.57 -8.58 -9.44
N GLY A 146 -12.82 -9.05 -9.54
CA GLY A 146 -13.86 -8.91 -8.52
C GLY A 146 -14.95 -7.90 -8.87
N PHE A 147 -14.75 -7.08 -9.91
CA PHE A 147 -15.70 -6.06 -10.33
C PHE A 147 -15.86 -6.09 -11.85
N SER A 148 -17.08 -5.83 -12.33
CA SER A 148 -17.24 -5.48 -13.74
C SER A 148 -16.74 -4.04 -14.02
N ALA A 149 -16.54 -3.69 -15.28
CA ALA A 149 -16.19 -2.30 -15.65
C ALA A 149 -17.29 -1.31 -15.21
N GLY A 150 -18.57 -1.73 -15.29
CA GLY A 150 -19.71 -0.92 -14.85
C GLY A 150 -19.71 -0.69 -13.34
N ASP A 151 -19.38 -1.72 -12.53
CA ASP A 151 -19.29 -1.56 -11.07
C ASP A 151 -18.22 -0.55 -10.67
N ILE A 152 -17.07 -0.55 -11.36
CA ILE A 152 -16.01 0.44 -11.10
C ILE A 152 -16.44 1.85 -11.53
N GLU A 153 -17.13 1.98 -12.65
CA GLU A 153 -17.67 3.28 -13.10
C GLU A 153 -18.68 3.83 -12.08
N GLU A 154 -19.64 3.03 -11.63
CA GLU A 154 -20.63 3.39 -10.60
C GLU A 154 -19.95 3.74 -9.26
N LEU A 155 -18.92 2.98 -8.85
CA LEU A 155 -18.14 3.26 -7.65
C LEU A 155 -17.49 4.65 -7.73
N LEU A 156 -16.82 4.95 -8.83
CA LEU A 156 -16.14 6.23 -9.04
C LEU A 156 -17.13 7.40 -9.13
N GLU A 157 -18.26 7.24 -9.84
CA GLU A 157 -19.31 8.26 -9.91
C GLU A 157 -19.94 8.53 -8.53
N SER A 158 -20.19 7.49 -7.75
CA SER A 158 -20.71 7.61 -6.39
C SER A 158 -19.74 8.36 -5.46
N LEU A 159 -18.45 8.05 -5.59
CA LEU A 159 -17.39 8.73 -4.83
C LEU A 159 -17.28 10.21 -5.23
N ASP A 160 -17.32 10.52 -6.53
CA ASP A 160 -17.26 11.89 -7.04
C ASP A 160 -18.48 12.72 -6.65
N SER A 161 -19.68 12.12 -6.61
CA SER A 161 -20.92 12.82 -6.32
C SER A 161 -21.17 13.05 -4.82
N ASN A 162 -20.74 12.12 -3.96
CA ASN A 162 -20.96 12.17 -2.51
C ASN A 162 -19.89 11.38 -1.74
N PHE A 163 -18.70 11.96 -1.63
CA PHE A 163 -17.56 11.33 -0.98
C PHE A 163 -17.83 10.86 0.46
N LEU A 164 -18.49 11.69 1.27
CA LEU A 164 -18.80 11.34 2.67
C LEU A 164 -19.83 10.21 2.77
N GLY A 165 -20.86 10.24 1.93
CA GLY A 165 -21.88 9.19 1.87
C GLY A 165 -21.27 7.87 1.37
N TRP A 166 -20.43 7.93 0.34
CA TRP A 166 -19.69 6.79 -0.17
C TRP A 166 -18.77 6.19 0.90
N SER A 167 -17.97 7.03 1.58
CA SER A 167 -17.06 6.58 2.66
C SER A 167 -17.83 5.88 3.78
N SER A 168 -18.97 6.43 4.21
CA SER A 168 -19.78 5.86 5.27
C SER A 168 -20.41 4.51 4.90
N ALA A 169 -20.72 4.30 3.62
CA ALA A 169 -21.29 3.05 3.14
C ALA A 169 -20.21 1.99 2.86
N MET A 170 -19.11 2.40 2.23
CA MET A 170 -18.10 1.47 1.74
C MET A 170 -17.09 1.04 2.80
N ALA A 171 -16.68 1.93 3.71
CA ALA A 171 -15.65 1.58 4.68
C ALA A 171 -16.02 0.39 5.58
N PRO A 172 -17.24 0.27 6.13
CA PRO A 172 -17.66 -0.93 6.87
C PRO A 172 -17.65 -2.20 6.00
N ALA A 173 -18.07 -2.12 4.73
CA ALA A 173 -18.07 -3.25 3.81
C ALA A 173 -16.63 -3.69 3.48
N ILE A 174 -15.73 -2.74 3.24
CA ILE A 174 -14.30 -2.99 3.00
C ILE A 174 -13.66 -3.64 4.24
N MET A 175 -13.98 -3.15 5.44
CA MET A 175 -13.48 -3.72 6.69
C MET A 175 -13.97 -5.14 6.92
N GLY A 176 -15.22 -5.46 6.54
CA GLY A 176 -15.75 -6.82 6.51
C GLY A 176 -15.80 -7.55 7.85
N ASN A 177 -15.90 -6.85 8.97
CA ASN A 177 -15.97 -7.38 10.34
C ASN A 177 -17.19 -6.78 11.07
N PRO A 178 -18.42 -7.20 10.73
CA PRO A 178 -19.65 -6.56 11.24
C PRO A 178 -19.83 -6.71 12.74
N GLU A 179 -19.21 -7.69 13.38
CA GLU A 179 -19.18 -7.88 14.83
C GLU A 179 -18.24 -6.89 15.55
N ARG A 180 -17.41 -6.16 14.81
CA ARG A 180 -16.49 -5.13 15.29
C ARG A 180 -16.73 -3.82 14.55
N PRO A 181 -17.87 -3.16 14.78
CA PRO A 181 -18.27 -1.94 14.05
C PRO A 181 -17.32 -0.74 14.29
N ASP A 182 -16.55 -0.75 15.37
CA ASP A 182 -15.51 0.22 15.68
C ASP A 182 -14.43 0.29 14.57
N LEU A 183 -14.05 -0.84 13.99
CA LEU A 183 -13.10 -0.88 12.90
C LEU A 183 -13.64 -0.23 11.62
N GLY A 184 -14.91 -0.49 11.30
CA GLY A 184 -15.58 0.14 10.17
C GLY A 184 -15.72 1.66 10.36
N ALA A 185 -16.04 2.10 11.58
CA ALA A 185 -16.11 3.51 11.93
C ALA A 185 -14.73 4.19 11.78
N GLU A 186 -13.68 3.56 12.27
CA GLU A 186 -12.31 4.06 12.14
C GLU A 186 -11.89 4.21 10.66
N LEU A 187 -12.17 3.22 9.82
CA LEU A 187 -11.86 3.31 8.39
C LEU A 187 -12.67 4.42 7.70
N THR A 188 -13.93 4.60 8.12
CA THR A 188 -14.77 5.72 7.66
C THR A 188 -14.14 7.07 8.00
N GLU A 189 -13.69 7.23 9.26
CA GLU A 189 -12.99 8.46 9.68
C GLU A 189 -11.70 8.69 8.88
N SER A 190 -10.96 7.64 8.61
CA SER A 190 -9.75 7.71 7.77
C SER A 190 -10.07 8.23 6.37
N PHE A 191 -11.06 7.66 5.71
CA PHE A 191 -11.50 8.12 4.39
C PHE A 191 -11.94 9.59 4.43
N CYS A 192 -12.79 9.96 5.40
CA CYS A 192 -13.32 11.32 5.52
C CYS A 192 -12.28 12.39 5.82
N ARG A 193 -11.07 12.02 6.28
CA ARG A 193 -9.96 12.97 6.48
C ARG A 193 -9.21 13.32 5.18
N THR A 194 -9.35 12.50 4.14
CA THR A 194 -8.70 12.74 2.85
C THR A 194 -9.40 13.86 2.08
N ASP A 195 -8.63 14.70 1.39
CA ASP A 195 -9.20 15.68 0.48
C ASP A 195 -10.02 14.98 -0.60
N PRO A 196 -11.31 15.35 -0.83
CA PRO A 196 -12.19 14.63 -1.74
C PRO A 196 -11.70 14.61 -3.19
N GLU A 197 -11.05 15.69 -3.68
CA GLU A 197 -10.54 15.74 -5.05
C GLU A 197 -9.32 14.82 -5.21
N ILE A 198 -8.43 14.80 -4.23
CA ILE A 198 -7.27 13.90 -4.21
C ILE A 198 -7.75 12.45 -4.09
N ALA A 199 -8.72 12.18 -3.21
CA ALA A 199 -9.31 10.86 -3.05
C ALA A 199 -9.94 10.34 -4.35
N SER A 200 -10.72 11.17 -5.06
CA SER A 200 -11.31 10.84 -6.36
C SER A 200 -10.24 10.45 -7.39
N ARG A 201 -9.20 11.26 -7.51
CA ARG A 201 -8.09 10.99 -8.44
C ARG A 201 -7.35 9.71 -8.09
N PHE A 202 -7.04 9.50 -6.81
CA PHE A 202 -6.35 8.29 -6.36
C PHE A 202 -7.22 7.04 -6.51
N ALA A 203 -8.54 7.13 -6.23
CA ALA A 203 -9.48 6.05 -6.49
C ALA A 203 -9.47 5.65 -7.97
N ARG A 204 -9.56 6.64 -8.87
CA ARG A 204 -9.52 6.40 -10.32
C ARG A 204 -8.23 5.70 -10.72
N VAL A 205 -7.07 6.23 -10.32
CA VAL A 205 -5.76 5.61 -10.59
C VAL A 205 -5.70 4.18 -10.05
N THR A 206 -6.22 3.93 -8.84
CA THR A 206 -6.23 2.61 -8.21
C THR A 206 -7.11 1.63 -8.96
N PHE A 207 -8.40 1.94 -9.10
CA PHE A 207 -9.40 1.01 -9.59
C PHE A 207 -9.36 0.77 -11.10
N THR A 208 -8.73 1.66 -11.87
CA THR A 208 -8.56 1.50 -13.32
C THR A 208 -7.17 1.02 -13.73
N SER A 209 -6.24 0.80 -12.78
CA SER A 209 -4.90 0.30 -13.08
C SER A 209 -4.92 -1.15 -13.56
N ASP A 210 -3.93 -1.50 -14.38
CA ASP A 210 -3.65 -2.88 -14.79
C ASP A 210 -2.14 -3.13 -14.73
N ASN A 211 -1.72 -3.86 -13.71
CA ASN A 211 -0.33 -4.20 -13.44
C ASN A 211 -0.05 -5.70 -13.60
N ARG A 212 -0.91 -6.45 -14.28
CA ARG A 212 -0.77 -7.90 -14.46
C ARG A 212 0.53 -8.28 -15.17
N GLU A 213 0.95 -7.48 -16.16
CA GLU A 213 2.20 -7.70 -16.91
C GLU A 213 3.44 -7.45 -16.07
N ASP A 214 3.32 -6.66 -14.99
CA ASP A 214 4.44 -6.32 -14.12
C ASP A 214 4.86 -7.46 -13.20
N LEU A 215 3.92 -8.34 -12.85
CA LEU A 215 4.12 -9.41 -11.86
C LEU A 215 5.22 -10.40 -12.27
N GLY A 216 5.24 -10.78 -13.55
CA GLY A 216 6.22 -11.73 -14.08
C GLY A 216 7.66 -11.21 -14.08
N ALA A 217 7.87 -9.92 -13.88
CA ALA A 217 9.19 -9.30 -13.82
C ALA A 217 9.78 -9.20 -12.40
N VAL A 218 9.00 -9.49 -11.36
CA VAL A 218 9.47 -9.48 -9.96
C VAL A 218 10.54 -10.57 -9.77
N ARG A 219 11.66 -10.22 -9.15
CA ARG A 219 12.81 -11.11 -8.93
C ARG A 219 13.18 -11.27 -7.45
N VAL A 220 12.53 -10.55 -6.57
CA VAL A 220 12.78 -10.62 -5.14
C VAL A 220 11.82 -11.59 -4.45
N PRO A 221 12.22 -12.22 -3.33
CA PRO A 221 11.30 -13.03 -2.53
C PRO A 221 10.04 -12.23 -2.20
N THR A 222 8.88 -12.83 -2.44
CA THR A 222 7.59 -12.16 -2.31
C THR A 222 6.62 -13.02 -1.50
N LEU A 223 5.98 -12.40 -0.50
CA LEU A 223 4.87 -12.96 0.26
C LEU A 223 3.57 -12.30 -0.20
N VAL A 224 2.57 -13.11 -0.50
CA VAL A 224 1.18 -12.68 -0.74
C VAL A 224 0.34 -13.06 0.47
N LEU A 225 -0.19 -12.06 1.18
CA LEU A 225 -1.15 -12.25 2.28
C LEU A 225 -2.54 -11.96 1.75
N GLN A 226 -3.40 -12.97 1.75
CA GLN A 226 -4.76 -12.89 1.22
C GLN A 226 -5.75 -13.26 2.32
N CYS A 227 -6.71 -12.37 2.59
CA CYS A 227 -7.83 -12.70 3.48
C CYS A 227 -8.75 -13.75 2.84
N SER A 228 -9.39 -14.57 3.68
CA SER A 228 -10.28 -15.64 3.24
C SER A 228 -11.55 -15.12 2.57
N ASP A 229 -12.02 -13.95 3.00
CA ASP A 229 -13.18 -13.24 2.43
C ASP A 229 -12.83 -11.75 2.34
N ASP A 230 -12.70 -11.24 1.13
CA ASP A 230 -12.29 -9.85 0.83
C ASP A 230 -13.10 -9.36 -0.38
N VAL A 231 -13.96 -8.38 -0.15
CA VAL A 231 -14.86 -7.83 -1.19
C VAL A 231 -14.12 -6.95 -2.20
N ILE A 232 -12.89 -6.52 -1.90
CA ILE A 232 -12.09 -5.66 -2.77
C ILE A 232 -11.11 -6.46 -3.62
N ALA A 233 -10.49 -7.48 -3.02
CA ALA A 233 -9.55 -8.38 -3.69
C ALA A 233 -9.90 -9.84 -3.33
N PRO A 234 -10.82 -10.46 -4.07
CA PRO A 234 -11.22 -11.86 -3.82
C PRO A 234 -10.03 -12.82 -3.83
N ALA A 235 -10.17 -13.97 -3.18
CA ALA A 235 -9.10 -14.97 -3.06
C ALA A 235 -8.53 -15.43 -4.41
N GLU A 236 -9.32 -15.36 -5.47
CA GLU A 236 -8.91 -15.63 -6.87
C GLU A 236 -7.80 -14.67 -7.31
N VAL A 237 -7.90 -13.41 -6.92
CA VAL A 237 -6.92 -12.36 -7.24
C VAL A 237 -5.58 -12.65 -6.57
N GLY A 238 -5.59 -12.97 -5.27
CA GLY A 238 -4.37 -13.36 -4.55
C GLY A 238 -3.70 -14.60 -5.15
N ARG A 239 -4.51 -15.62 -5.52
CA ARG A 239 -4.00 -16.80 -6.24
C ARG A 239 -3.41 -16.46 -7.60
N TYR A 240 -4.00 -15.50 -8.33
CA TYR A 240 -3.45 -15.02 -9.59
C TYR A 240 -2.10 -14.37 -9.38
N VAL A 241 -2.00 -13.42 -8.43
CA VAL A 241 -0.74 -12.73 -8.08
C VAL A 241 0.34 -13.75 -7.72
N HIS A 242 0.01 -14.72 -6.87
CA HIS A 242 0.94 -15.79 -6.48
C HIS A 242 1.44 -16.60 -7.67
N ARG A 243 0.55 -17.00 -8.59
CA ARG A 243 0.97 -17.75 -9.80
C ARG A 243 1.80 -16.91 -10.76
N ALA A 244 1.55 -15.59 -10.82
CA ALA A 244 2.20 -14.69 -11.76
C ALA A 244 3.58 -14.21 -11.28
N ILE A 245 3.83 -14.18 -9.96
CA ILE A 245 5.14 -13.80 -9.40
C ILE A 245 5.98 -15.06 -9.17
N PRO A 246 7.11 -15.24 -9.91
CA PRO A 246 7.95 -16.42 -9.78
C PRO A 246 8.51 -16.59 -8.36
N GLY A 247 8.33 -17.77 -7.76
CA GLY A 247 8.90 -18.10 -6.46
C GLY A 247 8.25 -17.38 -5.28
N SER A 248 7.09 -16.74 -5.45
CA SER A 248 6.35 -16.16 -4.34
C SER A 248 5.81 -17.23 -3.40
N THR A 249 5.51 -16.84 -2.17
CA THR A 249 4.76 -17.63 -1.18
C THR A 249 3.41 -16.96 -0.97
N MET A 250 2.35 -17.76 -0.79
CA MET A 250 1.02 -17.24 -0.46
C MET A 250 0.54 -17.81 0.86
N VAL A 251 0.01 -16.95 1.71
CA VAL A 251 -0.73 -17.32 2.91
C VAL A 251 -2.18 -16.88 2.74
N LEU A 252 -3.10 -17.85 2.76
CA LEU A 252 -4.53 -17.58 2.88
C LEU A 252 -4.83 -17.43 4.37
N MET A 253 -5.12 -16.21 4.80
CA MET A 253 -5.38 -15.86 6.19
C MET A 253 -6.78 -16.31 6.62
N ALA A 254 -6.94 -16.62 7.90
CA ALA A 254 -8.28 -16.82 8.49
C ALA A 254 -9.05 -15.49 8.60
N ALA A 255 -8.33 -14.37 8.66
CA ALA A 255 -8.88 -13.03 8.66
C ALA A 255 -9.84 -12.78 7.48
N THR A 256 -10.87 -11.99 7.73
CA THR A 256 -11.85 -11.50 6.75
C THR A 256 -11.74 -9.99 6.59
N GLY A 257 -12.29 -9.47 5.48
CA GLY A 257 -12.20 -8.06 5.11
C GLY A 257 -10.86 -7.71 4.46
N HIS A 258 -10.75 -6.46 4.02
CA HIS A 258 -9.62 -6.01 3.22
C HIS A 258 -8.43 -5.48 4.04
N CYS A 259 -8.62 -5.26 5.36
CA CYS A 259 -7.62 -4.61 6.22
C CYS A 259 -7.15 -5.51 7.38
N PRO A 260 -6.48 -6.65 7.11
CA PRO A 260 -6.05 -7.59 8.15
C PRO A 260 -5.01 -6.99 9.12
N ASN A 261 -4.26 -6.01 8.68
CA ASN A 261 -3.34 -5.22 9.52
C ASN A 261 -4.06 -4.45 10.65
N LEU A 262 -5.37 -4.22 10.54
CA LEU A 262 -6.21 -3.63 11.58
C LEU A 262 -7.10 -4.67 12.27
N SER A 263 -7.70 -5.58 11.52
CA SER A 263 -8.67 -6.54 12.05
C SER A 263 -8.02 -7.80 12.64
N ALA A 264 -6.84 -8.20 12.15
CA ALA A 264 -6.11 -9.40 12.57
C ALA A 264 -4.59 -9.15 12.59
N PRO A 265 -4.11 -8.17 13.39
CA PRO A 265 -2.70 -7.80 13.38
C PRO A 265 -1.77 -8.92 13.81
N GLU A 266 -2.16 -9.76 14.75
CA GLU A 266 -1.37 -10.89 15.22
C GLU A 266 -1.12 -11.90 14.10
N GLU A 267 -2.16 -12.31 13.36
CA GLU A 267 -2.04 -13.23 12.22
C GLU A 267 -1.17 -12.61 11.12
N THR A 268 -1.33 -11.29 10.88
CA THR A 268 -0.52 -10.55 9.92
C THR A 268 0.96 -10.55 10.33
N ILE A 269 1.27 -10.28 11.60
CA ILE A 269 2.64 -10.29 12.14
C ILE A 269 3.26 -11.67 12.03
N GLU A 270 2.54 -12.72 12.44
CA GLU A 270 3.02 -14.11 12.39
C GLU A 270 3.34 -14.54 10.96
N ALA A 271 2.47 -14.24 10.01
CA ALA A 271 2.70 -14.55 8.60
C ALA A 271 3.91 -13.81 8.01
N ILE A 272 4.10 -12.54 8.35
CA ILE A 272 5.28 -11.77 7.94
C ILE A 272 6.54 -12.36 8.56
N ARG A 273 6.54 -12.62 9.87
CA ARG A 273 7.71 -13.20 10.58
C ARG A 273 8.14 -14.56 10.03
N ALA A 274 7.16 -15.41 9.67
CA ALA A 274 7.45 -16.73 9.09
C ALA A 274 8.11 -16.64 7.70
N PHE A 275 7.95 -15.53 7.01
CA PHE A 275 8.54 -15.28 5.70
C PHE A 275 9.93 -14.60 5.78
N LEU A 276 10.21 -13.82 6.83
CA LEU A 276 11.46 -13.06 6.95
C LEU A 276 12.67 -13.93 7.26
#